data_315dc9ba502e6ce9dadb890c3ac9618b
#
_entry.id   315dc9ba502e6ce9dadb890c3ac9618b
#
_cell.length_a   1.000
_cell.length_b   1.000
_cell.length_c   1.000
_cell.angle_alpha   90.00
_cell.angle_beta   90.00
_cell.angle_gamma   90.00
#
_symmetry.space_group_name_H-M   'P 1'
#
loop_
_entity.id
_entity.type
_entity.pdbx_description
1 polymer ?
#
loop_
_entity_poly.entity_id
_entity_poly.type
_entity_poly.pdbx_seq_one_letter_code
_entity_poly.pdbx_strand_id
1 'polypeptide(L)'
;MDKIILNGGIVMANIYTSAEQLVGKTPLLELTHIEKALNLEAKIFAKLEYYNPAGSVKDRVAKAMIESAEKSGQLKEGSVIIEPTSGNTGIGLASVATAKGYKIIIVMPETMSVERRKLIKAYGAELVLSDGTKGMKGAIAKAEELAKEIPNSFIAGQFVNPENPKAHFETTGPEIFED
;
A
#
# COMPACT_ATOMS: atom_id res chain seq x y z
N MET A 1 1.75 -15.39 16.56
CA MET A 1 2.96 -16.22 16.38
C MET A 1 2.59 -17.64 16.77
N ASP A 2 2.35 -18.46 15.79
CA ASP A 2 2.06 -19.87 16.05
C ASP A 2 3.34 -20.61 16.37
N LYS A 3 3.34 -21.31 17.51
CA LYS A 3 4.48 -22.10 17.94
C LYS A 3 4.35 -23.51 17.36
N ILE A 4 5.28 -23.89 16.50
CA ILE A 4 5.38 -25.28 16.01
C ILE A 4 6.35 -26.02 16.95
N ILE A 5 5.87 -27.09 17.58
CA ILE A 5 6.71 -27.95 18.45
C ILE A 5 7.16 -29.14 17.61
N LEU A 6 8.46 -29.21 17.31
CA LEU A 6 9.10 -30.35 16.66
C LEU A 6 10.17 -30.92 17.59
N ASN A 7 10.11 -32.22 17.87
CA ASN A 7 11.12 -33.00 18.60
C ASN A 7 11.63 -32.35 19.91
N GLY A 8 10.71 -31.86 20.76
CA GLY A 8 11.02 -31.39 22.10
C GLY A 8 11.60 -29.96 22.21
N GLY A 9 11.70 -29.23 21.11
CA GLY A 9 12.08 -27.81 21.06
C GLY A 9 10.97 -26.90 20.53
N ILE A 10 10.87 -25.68 21.05
CA ILE A 10 9.98 -24.65 20.50
C ILE A 10 10.69 -24.02 19.31
N VAL A 11 10.20 -24.28 18.09
CA VAL A 11 10.66 -23.56 16.89
C VAL A 11 9.71 -22.38 16.65
N MET A 12 10.27 -21.17 16.69
CA MET A 12 9.55 -19.96 16.25
C MET A 12 9.52 -19.98 14.73
N ALA A 13 8.39 -20.33 14.15
CA ALA A 13 8.25 -20.31 12.71
C ALA A 13 7.80 -18.91 12.26
N ASN A 14 8.60 -18.24 11.44
CA ASN A 14 8.22 -17.00 10.74
C ASN A 14 7.45 -17.39 9.45
N ILE A 15 6.31 -18.07 9.63
CA ILE A 15 5.43 -18.44 8.53
C ILE A 15 4.30 -17.41 8.45
N TYR A 16 4.23 -16.72 7.34
CA TYR A 16 3.18 -15.75 7.05
C TYR A 16 2.17 -16.40 6.10
N THR A 17 0.90 -16.14 6.34
CA THR A 17 -0.19 -16.72 5.56
C THR A 17 -0.76 -15.75 4.53
N SER A 18 -0.35 -14.49 4.60
CA SER A 18 -0.79 -13.44 3.67
C SER A 18 0.30 -12.37 3.48
N ALA A 19 0.40 -11.83 2.28
CA ALA A 19 1.45 -10.88 1.91
C ALA A 19 1.37 -9.56 2.70
N GLU A 20 0.18 -9.10 3.09
CA GLU A 20 0.04 -7.85 3.86
C GLU A 20 0.64 -7.94 5.27
N GLN A 21 0.88 -9.16 5.78
CA GLN A 21 1.56 -9.37 7.06
C GLN A 21 3.06 -9.00 7.00
N LEU A 22 3.62 -8.94 5.79
CA LEU A 22 5.01 -8.57 5.53
C LEU A 22 5.21 -7.07 5.34
N VAL A 23 4.14 -6.27 5.36
CA VAL A 23 4.23 -4.82 5.20
C VAL A 23 4.87 -4.17 6.43
N GLY A 24 5.86 -3.32 6.19
CA GLY A 24 6.61 -2.63 7.24
C GLY A 24 7.87 -3.37 7.68
N LYS A 25 8.45 -2.94 8.79
CA LYS A 25 9.71 -3.47 9.35
C LYS A 25 10.83 -3.53 8.32
N THR A 26 10.90 -2.49 7.51
CA THR A 26 11.91 -2.37 6.46
C THR A 26 13.25 -1.92 7.08
N PRO A 27 14.39 -2.39 6.57
CA PRO A 27 15.69 -2.05 7.16
C PRO A 27 16.13 -0.63 6.83
N LEU A 28 17.01 -0.08 7.70
CA LEU A 28 17.86 1.06 7.38
C LEU A 28 19.17 0.59 6.75
N LEU A 29 19.64 1.33 5.74
CA LEU A 29 20.94 1.13 5.11
C LEU A 29 21.78 2.40 5.24
N GLU A 30 22.95 2.31 5.89
CA GLU A 30 23.93 3.39 5.92
C GLU A 30 24.63 3.51 4.55
N LEU A 31 24.64 4.70 3.99
CA LEU A 31 25.19 4.97 2.65
C LEU A 31 26.67 5.32 2.70
N THR A 32 27.47 4.44 3.30
CA THR A 32 28.89 4.66 3.62
C THR A 32 29.76 5.05 2.42
N HIS A 33 29.48 4.54 1.22
CA HIS A 33 30.22 4.91 0.00
C HIS A 33 29.95 6.35 -0.43
N ILE A 34 28.73 6.82 -0.29
CA ILE A 34 28.34 8.21 -0.59
C ILE A 34 28.98 9.15 0.42
N GLU A 35 28.91 8.82 1.70
CA GLU A 35 29.53 9.59 2.78
C GLU A 35 31.04 9.79 2.54
N LYS A 36 31.75 8.72 2.23
CA LYS A 36 33.18 8.75 1.91
C LYS A 36 33.48 9.56 0.64
N ALA A 37 32.72 9.32 -0.43
CA ALA A 37 32.95 9.99 -1.71
C ALA A 37 32.75 11.51 -1.63
N LEU A 38 31.83 11.97 -0.77
CA LEU A 38 31.52 13.38 -0.57
C LEU A 38 32.21 13.99 0.67
N ASN A 39 33.03 13.20 1.38
CA ASN A 39 33.71 13.60 2.62
C ASN A 39 32.74 14.22 3.65
N LEU A 40 31.62 13.53 3.89
CA LEU A 40 30.60 14.01 4.82
C LEU A 40 30.97 13.63 6.26
N GLU A 41 30.72 14.56 7.19
CA GLU A 41 30.78 14.31 8.64
C GLU A 41 29.50 13.63 9.15
N ALA A 42 28.37 13.89 8.46
CA ALA A 42 27.07 13.31 8.79
C ALA A 42 26.93 11.91 8.21
N LYS A 43 26.22 11.04 8.94
CA LYS A 43 25.78 9.74 8.45
C LYS A 43 24.46 9.87 7.68
N ILE A 44 24.33 9.14 6.60
CA ILE A 44 23.12 9.10 5.75
C ILE A 44 22.55 7.70 5.79
N PHE A 45 21.29 7.59 6.23
CA PHE A 45 20.53 6.33 6.25
C PHE A 45 19.40 6.36 5.25
N ALA A 46 19.22 5.29 4.51
CA ALA A 46 18.09 5.06 3.61
C ALA A 46 17.15 4.03 4.22
N LYS A 47 15.88 4.41 4.47
CA LYS A 47 14.81 3.47 4.85
C LYS A 47 14.35 2.74 3.59
N LEU A 48 14.61 1.44 3.50
CA LEU A 48 14.48 0.67 2.27
C LEU A 48 13.04 0.18 2.04
N GLU A 49 12.13 1.09 1.75
CA GLU A 49 10.69 0.82 1.59
C GLU A 49 10.33 -0.06 0.38
N TYR A 50 11.25 -0.31 -0.52
CA TYR A 50 11.08 -1.29 -1.61
C TYR A 50 11.05 -2.75 -1.14
N TYR A 51 11.41 -3.03 0.12
CA TYR A 51 11.22 -4.35 0.74
C TYR A 51 9.78 -4.66 1.10
N ASN A 52 8.87 -3.69 1.09
CA ASN A 52 7.45 -3.98 1.20
C ASN A 52 6.97 -4.86 0.03
N PRO A 53 5.96 -5.72 0.20
CA PRO A 53 5.49 -6.68 -0.82
C PRO A 53 5.14 -6.08 -2.18
N ALA A 54 4.53 -4.89 -2.21
CA ALA A 54 4.23 -4.17 -3.45
C ALA A 54 5.31 -3.13 -3.82
N GLY A 55 6.43 -3.10 -3.10
CA GLY A 55 7.66 -2.41 -3.46
C GLY A 55 7.70 -0.92 -3.09
N SER A 56 6.87 -0.43 -2.18
CA SER A 56 6.93 0.98 -1.77
C SER A 56 6.39 1.26 -0.38
N VAL A 57 6.67 2.45 0.14
CA VAL A 57 6.11 2.97 1.39
C VAL A 57 4.56 3.02 1.38
N LYS A 58 3.93 3.01 0.20
CA LYS A 58 2.48 3.08 0.08
C LYS A 58 1.76 1.79 0.47
N ASP A 59 2.47 0.70 0.60
CA ASP A 59 1.94 -0.54 1.16
C ASP A 59 1.47 -0.34 2.60
N ARG A 60 2.22 0.44 3.40
CA ARG A 60 1.84 0.82 4.76
C ARG A 60 0.55 1.63 4.79
N VAL A 61 0.45 2.62 3.94
CA VAL A 61 -0.73 3.49 3.81
C VAL A 61 -1.94 2.68 3.36
N ALA A 62 -1.78 1.82 2.37
CA ALA A 62 -2.84 0.94 1.86
C ALA A 62 -3.37 0.01 2.95
N LYS A 63 -2.47 -0.64 3.69
CA LYS A 63 -2.83 -1.51 4.81
C LYS A 63 -3.59 -0.76 5.90
N ALA A 64 -3.09 0.39 6.33
CA ALA A 64 -3.72 1.19 7.38
C ALA A 64 -5.14 1.66 6.98
N MET A 65 -5.32 2.16 5.75
CA MET A 65 -6.62 2.61 5.27
C MET A 65 -7.64 1.47 5.19
N ILE A 66 -7.23 0.30 4.69
CA ILE A 66 -8.11 -0.87 4.58
C ILE A 66 -8.48 -1.39 5.97
N GLU A 67 -7.51 -1.60 6.87
CA GLU A 67 -7.75 -2.12 8.21
C GLU A 67 -8.60 -1.17 9.06
N SER A 68 -8.43 0.15 8.90
CA SER A 68 -9.27 1.14 9.59
C SER A 68 -10.71 1.09 9.07
N ALA A 69 -10.90 0.96 7.75
CA ALA A 69 -12.22 0.84 7.15
C ALA A 69 -12.94 -0.47 7.58
N GLU A 70 -12.20 -1.57 7.72
CA GLU A 70 -12.72 -2.84 8.30
C GLU A 70 -13.16 -2.62 9.76
N LYS A 71 -12.30 -2.04 10.60
CA LYS A 71 -12.59 -1.78 12.01
C LYS A 71 -13.80 -0.87 12.23
N SER A 72 -13.96 0.14 11.37
CA SER A 72 -15.11 1.06 11.44
C SER A 72 -16.39 0.50 10.82
N GLY A 73 -16.33 -0.65 10.14
CA GLY A 73 -17.45 -1.26 9.43
C GLY A 73 -17.82 -0.56 8.11
N GLN A 74 -16.99 0.35 7.62
CA GLN A 74 -17.13 0.96 6.29
C GLN A 74 -16.82 -0.05 5.18
N LEU A 75 -15.87 -0.95 5.43
CA LEU A 75 -15.48 -2.03 4.53
C LEU A 75 -15.91 -3.36 5.13
N LYS A 76 -16.69 -4.14 4.38
CA LYS A 76 -17.26 -5.43 4.78
C LYS A 76 -17.03 -6.46 3.69
N GLU A 77 -17.27 -7.72 4.00
CA GLU A 77 -17.28 -8.77 3.00
C GLU A 77 -18.19 -8.42 1.81
N GLY A 78 -17.67 -8.58 0.59
CA GLY A 78 -18.36 -8.19 -0.63
C GLY A 78 -18.30 -6.71 -0.99
N SER A 79 -17.67 -5.87 -0.17
CA SER A 79 -17.42 -4.46 -0.52
C SER A 79 -16.43 -4.33 -1.68
N VAL A 80 -16.53 -3.22 -2.42
CA VAL A 80 -15.63 -2.88 -3.51
C VAL A 80 -14.83 -1.63 -3.13
N ILE A 81 -13.51 -1.73 -3.13
CA ILE A 81 -12.63 -0.58 -2.90
C ILE A 81 -12.46 0.18 -4.21
N ILE A 82 -12.55 1.50 -4.16
CA ILE A 82 -12.32 2.37 -5.33
C ILE A 82 -11.26 3.40 -4.94
N GLU A 83 -10.26 3.62 -5.81
CA GLU A 83 -9.27 4.67 -5.58
C GLU A 83 -8.86 5.34 -6.88
N PRO A 84 -8.99 6.69 -6.97
CA PRO A 84 -8.45 7.45 -8.07
C PRO A 84 -6.96 7.70 -7.83
N THR A 85 -6.10 6.97 -8.52
CA THR A 85 -4.66 7.09 -8.35
C THR A 85 -3.89 6.58 -9.56
N SER A 86 -2.76 7.20 -9.85
CA SER A 86 -1.85 6.79 -10.93
C SER A 86 -0.50 6.28 -10.42
N GLY A 87 -0.32 6.18 -9.10
CA GLY A 87 0.96 5.92 -8.47
C GLY A 87 1.00 4.67 -7.60
N ASN A 88 2.02 4.63 -6.74
CA ASN A 88 2.29 3.51 -5.84
C ASN A 88 1.15 3.22 -4.84
N THR A 89 0.31 4.21 -4.53
CA THR A 89 -0.88 3.97 -3.69
C THR A 89 -1.84 2.97 -4.33
N GLY A 90 -2.06 3.07 -5.65
CA GLY A 90 -2.90 2.11 -6.37
C GLY A 90 -2.30 0.70 -6.37
N ILE A 91 -0.99 0.59 -6.48
CA ILE A 91 -0.28 -0.69 -6.42
C ILE A 91 -0.39 -1.29 -5.02
N GLY A 92 -0.11 -0.51 -3.98
CA GLY A 92 -0.22 -0.95 -2.58
C GLY A 92 -1.66 -1.37 -2.22
N LEU A 93 -2.67 -0.55 -2.60
CA LEU A 93 -4.07 -0.89 -2.38
C LEU A 93 -4.48 -2.17 -3.12
N ALA A 94 -4.06 -2.34 -4.38
CA ALA A 94 -4.35 -3.54 -5.15
C ALA A 94 -3.76 -4.79 -4.48
N SER A 95 -2.50 -4.72 -4.03
CA SER A 95 -1.82 -5.80 -3.33
C SER A 95 -2.54 -6.19 -2.03
N VAL A 96 -2.80 -5.22 -1.15
CA VAL A 96 -3.43 -5.49 0.16
C VAL A 96 -4.89 -5.91 0.02
N ALA A 97 -5.67 -5.25 -0.84
CA ALA A 97 -7.08 -5.59 -1.08
C ALA A 97 -7.22 -7.03 -1.59
N THR A 98 -6.43 -7.40 -2.59
CA THR A 98 -6.45 -8.76 -3.14
C THR A 98 -6.02 -9.80 -2.12
N ALA A 99 -4.97 -9.52 -1.33
CA ALA A 99 -4.53 -10.41 -0.26
C ALA A 99 -5.61 -10.65 0.82
N LYS A 100 -6.48 -9.66 1.03
CA LYS A 100 -7.62 -9.73 1.96
C LYS A 100 -8.94 -10.20 1.31
N GLY A 101 -8.95 -10.49 0.00
CA GLY A 101 -10.11 -10.98 -0.72
C GLY A 101 -11.12 -9.92 -1.16
N TYR A 102 -10.75 -8.64 -1.10
CA TYR A 102 -11.60 -7.56 -1.60
C TYR A 102 -11.46 -7.33 -3.10
N LYS A 103 -12.55 -6.98 -3.73
CA LYS A 103 -12.52 -6.40 -5.08
C LYS A 103 -12.01 -4.96 -5.00
N ILE A 104 -11.18 -4.57 -5.95
CA ILE A 104 -10.66 -3.22 -6.04
C ILE A 104 -10.70 -2.69 -7.47
N ILE A 105 -11.12 -1.45 -7.62
CA ILE A 105 -11.15 -0.69 -8.87
C ILE A 105 -10.18 0.48 -8.73
N ILE A 106 -9.16 0.51 -9.57
CA ILE A 106 -8.26 1.66 -9.68
C ILE A 106 -8.68 2.51 -10.87
N VAL A 107 -8.92 3.79 -10.61
CA VAL A 107 -9.27 4.76 -11.64
C VAL A 107 -8.06 5.64 -11.94
N MET A 108 -7.64 5.72 -13.21
CA MET A 108 -6.51 6.55 -13.60
C MET A 108 -6.70 7.16 -14.99
N PRO A 109 -6.04 8.31 -15.28
CA PRO A 109 -6.04 8.88 -16.60
C PRO A 109 -5.44 7.92 -17.64
N GLU A 110 -6.00 7.88 -18.82
CA GLU A 110 -5.52 7.04 -19.93
C GLU A 110 -4.12 7.42 -20.43
N THR A 111 -3.58 8.57 -20.01
CA THR A 111 -2.21 9.00 -20.29
C THR A 111 -1.14 8.28 -19.47
N MET A 112 -1.54 7.50 -18.46
CA MET A 112 -0.58 6.75 -17.62
C MET A 112 0.06 5.61 -18.40
N SER A 113 1.29 5.26 -18.00
CA SER A 113 2.10 4.26 -18.70
C SER A 113 1.46 2.87 -18.72
N VAL A 114 1.70 2.14 -19.80
CA VAL A 114 1.18 0.78 -19.99
C VAL A 114 1.73 -0.18 -18.92
N GLU A 115 2.97 0.03 -18.48
CA GLU A 115 3.62 -0.77 -17.46
C GLU A 115 2.88 -0.68 -16.12
N ARG A 116 2.49 0.52 -15.70
CA ARG A 116 1.69 0.73 -14.48
C ARG A 116 0.33 0.07 -14.57
N ARG A 117 -0.34 0.18 -15.71
CA ARG A 117 -1.64 -0.49 -15.95
C ARG A 117 -1.51 -2.00 -15.85
N LYS A 118 -0.46 -2.58 -16.45
CA LYS A 118 -0.16 -4.02 -16.37
C LYS A 118 0.12 -4.45 -14.94
N LEU A 119 0.92 -3.68 -14.20
CA LEU A 119 1.30 -3.99 -12.83
C LEU A 119 0.06 -4.01 -11.91
N ILE A 120 -0.80 -2.99 -11.97
CA ILE A 120 -2.04 -2.91 -11.19
C ILE A 120 -2.95 -4.10 -11.49
N LYS A 121 -3.13 -4.45 -12.76
CA LYS A 121 -3.89 -5.65 -13.16
C LYS A 121 -3.26 -6.95 -12.66
N ALA A 122 -1.92 -7.04 -12.67
CA ALA A 122 -1.21 -8.22 -12.16
C ALA A 122 -1.43 -8.43 -10.65
N TYR A 123 -1.64 -7.35 -9.90
CA TYR A 123 -2.06 -7.42 -8.49
C TYR A 123 -3.56 -7.70 -8.30
N GLY A 124 -4.31 -7.97 -9.37
CA GLY A 124 -5.71 -8.38 -9.29
C GLY A 124 -6.74 -7.24 -9.30
N ALA A 125 -6.32 -6.00 -9.47
CA ALA A 125 -7.24 -4.88 -9.52
C ALA A 125 -7.93 -4.76 -10.90
N GLU A 126 -9.19 -4.36 -10.89
CA GLU A 126 -9.86 -3.83 -12.07
C GLU A 126 -9.36 -2.41 -12.36
N LEU A 127 -9.17 -2.10 -13.64
CA LEU A 127 -8.66 -0.81 -14.07
C LEU A 127 -9.69 -0.09 -14.91
N VAL A 128 -10.10 1.10 -14.46
CA VAL A 128 -10.94 2.03 -15.19
C VAL A 128 -10.11 3.22 -15.65
N LEU A 129 -10.14 3.51 -16.95
CA LEU A 129 -9.43 4.66 -17.51
C LEU A 129 -10.39 5.84 -17.62
N SER A 130 -9.94 7.01 -17.17
CA SER A 130 -10.62 8.28 -17.34
C SER A 130 -9.99 9.08 -18.48
N ASP A 131 -10.72 10.08 -18.96
CA ASP A 131 -10.26 11.02 -19.99
C ASP A 131 -8.92 11.67 -19.59
N GLY A 132 -7.89 11.41 -20.39
CA GLY A 132 -6.52 11.89 -20.12
C GLY A 132 -6.40 13.41 -20.11
N THR A 133 -7.24 14.11 -20.86
CA THR A 133 -7.23 15.59 -20.90
C THR A 133 -7.64 16.22 -19.58
N LYS A 134 -8.43 15.50 -18.75
CA LYS A 134 -8.88 15.94 -17.44
C LYS A 134 -7.92 15.57 -16.30
N GLY A 135 -6.86 14.79 -16.61
CA GLY A 135 -5.86 14.38 -15.62
C GLY A 135 -6.46 13.73 -14.38
N MET A 136 -5.86 13.96 -13.22
CA MET A 136 -6.34 13.38 -11.95
C MET A 136 -7.72 13.86 -11.53
N LYS A 137 -8.14 15.10 -11.90
CA LYS A 137 -9.49 15.59 -11.62
C LYS A 137 -10.54 14.71 -12.31
N GLY A 138 -10.28 14.28 -13.55
CA GLY A 138 -11.15 13.36 -14.28
C GLY A 138 -11.22 11.98 -13.64
N ALA A 139 -10.09 11.47 -13.12
CA ALA A 139 -10.06 10.20 -12.41
C ALA A 139 -10.85 10.25 -11.08
N ILE A 140 -10.74 11.33 -10.32
CA ILE A 140 -11.51 11.55 -9.09
C ILE A 140 -13.01 11.58 -9.39
N ALA A 141 -13.44 12.39 -10.36
CA ALA A 141 -14.86 12.47 -10.72
C ALA A 141 -15.41 11.11 -11.18
N LYS A 142 -14.63 10.33 -11.95
CA LYS A 142 -15.03 8.98 -12.38
C LYS A 142 -15.09 7.99 -11.22
N ALA A 143 -14.20 8.09 -10.24
CA ALA A 143 -14.25 7.27 -9.03
C ALA A 143 -15.50 7.58 -8.18
N GLU A 144 -15.87 8.85 -8.06
CA GLU A 144 -17.09 9.28 -7.36
C GLU A 144 -18.37 8.83 -8.09
N GLU A 145 -18.36 8.82 -9.42
CA GLU A 145 -19.46 8.28 -10.24
C GLU A 145 -19.63 6.78 -9.97
N LEU A 146 -18.55 6.01 -10.07
CA LEU A 146 -18.56 4.58 -9.80
C LEU A 146 -19.01 4.25 -8.38
N ALA A 147 -18.61 5.06 -7.41
CA ALA A 147 -19.03 4.86 -6.02
C ALA A 147 -20.55 5.06 -5.81
N LYS A 148 -21.19 5.86 -6.63
CA LYS A 148 -22.67 6.01 -6.59
C LYS A 148 -23.39 4.86 -7.29
N GLU A 149 -22.76 4.26 -8.29
CA GLU A 149 -23.34 3.16 -9.09
C GLU A 149 -23.13 1.79 -8.44
N ILE A 150 -22.02 1.63 -7.70
CA ILE A 150 -21.64 0.34 -7.09
C ILE A 150 -22.05 0.32 -5.62
N PRO A 151 -23.05 -0.48 -5.23
CA PRO A 151 -23.46 -0.64 -3.83
C PRO A 151 -22.30 -1.17 -2.98
N ASN A 152 -22.23 -0.73 -1.73
CA ASN A 152 -21.19 -1.13 -0.77
C ASN A 152 -19.77 -0.80 -1.23
N SER A 153 -19.59 0.23 -2.05
CA SER A 153 -18.27 0.71 -2.41
C SER A 153 -17.66 1.59 -1.32
N PHE A 154 -16.34 1.62 -1.27
CA PHE A 154 -15.53 2.42 -0.35
C PHE A 154 -14.42 3.13 -1.14
N ILE A 155 -14.39 4.47 -1.08
CA ILE A 155 -13.26 5.25 -1.62
C ILE A 155 -12.22 5.39 -0.52
N ALA A 156 -11.00 4.86 -0.75
CA ALA A 156 -9.92 4.91 0.24
C ALA A 156 -9.43 6.34 0.50
N GLY A 157 -9.36 7.19 -0.55
CA GLY A 157 -9.21 8.64 -0.42
C GLY A 157 -7.87 9.09 0.15
N GLN A 158 -6.75 8.61 -0.39
CA GLN A 158 -5.40 8.82 0.16
C GLN A 158 -5.05 10.27 0.54
N PHE A 159 -5.64 11.26 -0.12
CA PHE A 159 -5.30 12.68 0.10
C PHE A 159 -6.02 13.31 1.30
N VAL A 160 -7.12 12.71 1.74
CA VAL A 160 -7.97 13.21 2.82
C VAL A 160 -8.14 12.22 3.97
N ASN A 161 -7.72 10.98 3.79
CA ASN A 161 -7.84 9.94 4.79
C ASN A 161 -6.79 10.11 5.89
N PRO A 162 -7.19 10.30 7.16
CA PRO A 162 -6.26 10.50 8.27
C PRO A 162 -5.38 9.28 8.57
N GLU A 163 -5.75 8.10 8.10
CA GLU A 163 -4.94 6.89 8.27
C GLU A 163 -3.65 6.92 7.45
N ASN A 164 -3.57 7.78 6.41
CA ASN A 164 -2.33 7.95 5.65
C ASN A 164 -1.19 8.52 6.53
N PRO A 165 -1.28 9.72 7.13
CA PRO A 165 -0.23 10.19 8.04
C PRO A 165 -0.10 9.31 9.30
N LYS A 166 -1.19 8.76 9.81
CA LYS A 166 -1.19 7.89 10.99
C LYS A 166 -0.38 6.61 10.76
N ALA A 167 -0.44 6.00 9.57
CA ALA A 167 0.39 4.85 9.22
C ALA A 167 1.88 5.11 9.44
N HIS A 168 2.36 6.30 9.09
CA HIS A 168 3.75 6.68 9.30
C HIS A 168 4.07 7.03 10.75
N PHE A 169 3.12 7.65 11.45
CA PHE A 169 3.27 7.96 12.86
C PHE A 169 3.38 6.70 13.72
N GLU A 170 2.59 5.67 13.40
CA GLU A 170 2.52 4.42 14.16
C GLU A 170 3.56 3.36 13.73
N THR A 171 4.13 3.47 12.52
CA THR A 171 5.06 2.45 12.01
C THR A 171 6.39 3.01 11.53
N THR A 172 6.41 3.79 10.47
CA THR A 172 7.65 4.26 9.83
C THR A 172 8.50 5.10 10.79
N GLY A 173 7.86 6.01 11.53
CA GLY A 173 8.54 6.88 12.50
C GLY A 173 9.19 6.11 13.64
N PRO A 174 8.44 5.26 14.38
CA PRO A 174 9.01 4.39 15.42
C PRO A 174 10.12 3.47 14.90
N GLU A 175 9.93 2.82 13.75
CA GLU A 175 10.96 1.96 13.16
C GLU A 175 12.27 2.71 12.87
N ILE A 176 12.21 3.97 12.37
CA ILE A 176 13.42 4.78 12.14
C ILE A 176 14.09 5.17 13.47
N PHE A 177 13.29 5.40 14.51
CA PHE A 177 13.80 5.82 15.81
C PHE A 177 14.43 4.67 16.60
N GLU A 178 13.92 3.46 16.43
CA GLU A 178 14.36 2.27 17.17
C GLU A 178 15.54 1.54 16.50
N ASP A 179 15.71 1.68 15.16
CA ASP A 179 16.83 1.14 14.37
C ASP A 179 18.11 1.99 14.52
#